data_85c5ddabe9616df458c8a35a1c8e4f9e
#
_entry.id   85c5ddabe9616df458c8a35a1c8e4f9e
#
_cell.length_a   1.000
_cell.length_b   1.000
_cell.length_c   1.000
_cell.angle_alpha   90.00
_cell.angle_beta   90.00
_cell.angle_gamma   90.00
#
_symmetry.space_group_name_H-M   'P 1'
#
loop_
_entity.id
_entity.type
_entity.pdbx_description
1 polymer ?
#
loop_
_entity_poly.entity_id
_entity_poly.type
_entity_poly.pdbx_seq_one_letter_code
_entity_poly.pdbx_strand_id
1 'polypeptide(L)'
;MKKLSLTLILFTLLTACSKEIAKSNYTDVIPKNATEVLILDLNALISKAGLQANELQQAKELLWGVLLENGNGAINQKINSILDNPATSGIDASAPIYLFEAPSLHTIALTLKVSDYTLLDEFIHALSNDGHCSKPTTSGNHMRATIKGVGLELAYNDGTLLMVYHANQSELQRLSPAIDQLMAQPNENSIVHTEHFKQTTQIKGDIKVLATPDSMPLELRGVLSLPQGTQLVGAAMFEQGKLVALLKRADFNGEVYISAVPFRPKNNGELQAALSAMMRGKPFHLELTSNELLTVSNLRVLMEYSPNDPTTRQLYELINKIDLLTLQGDNKLCVLTLDLSNKQQNALQQLIAFVQTFAQL
;
A
#
# COMPACT_ATOMS: atom_id res chain seq x y z
N MET A 1 4.67 -2.54 15.19
CA MET A 1 4.04 -3.76 14.65
C MET A 1 2.51 -3.73 14.69
N LYS A 2 1.83 -3.33 15.80
CA LYS A 2 0.35 -3.21 15.85
C LYS A 2 -0.27 -2.27 14.78
N LYS A 3 0.46 -1.22 14.31
CA LYS A 3 -0.03 -0.26 13.33
C LYS A 3 -0.07 -0.81 11.89
N LEU A 4 0.88 -1.68 11.53
CA LEU A 4 0.91 -2.31 10.19
C LEU A 4 -0.19 -3.39 10.04
N SER A 5 -0.49 -4.10 11.13
CA SER A 5 -1.57 -5.09 11.18
C SER A 5 -2.94 -4.45 10.94
N LEU A 6 -3.21 -3.25 11.48
CA LEU A 6 -4.50 -2.59 11.33
C LEU A 6 -4.76 -2.16 9.88
N THR A 7 -3.73 -1.70 9.17
CA THR A 7 -3.84 -1.32 7.76
C THR A 7 -4.13 -2.56 6.88
N LEU A 8 -3.45 -3.67 7.13
CA LEU A 8 -3.66 -4.92 6.38
C LEU A 8 -5.05 -5.52 6.64
N ILE A 9 -5.57 -5.35 7.84
CA ILE A 9 -6.85 -5.89 8.31
C ILE A 9 -8.04 -5.15 7.67
N LEU A 10 -7.95 -3.82 7.48
CA LEU A 10 -8.98 -3.06 6.76
C LEU A 10 -9.13 -3.53 5.29
N PHE A 11 -8.07 -4.13 4.74
CA PHE A 11 -8.05 -4.63 3.36
C PHE A 11 -8.87 -5.90 3.12
N THR A 12 -9.16 -6.70 4.13
CA THR A 12 -9.86 -7.99 3.93
C THR A 12 -11.40 -7.86 3.86
N LEU A 13 -11.95 -6.68 4.12
CA LEU A 13 -13.41 -6.46 4.16
C LEU A 13 -14.07 -6.22 2.80
N LEU A 14 -13.32 -6.16 1.69
CA LEU A 14 -13.80 -5.53 0.47
C LEU A 14 -13.89 -6.45 -0.77
N THR A 15 -14.39 -7.68 -0.65
CA THR A 15 -14.47 -8.59 -1.79
C THR A 15 -15.89 -8.98 -2.19
N ALA A 16 -16.50 -8.28 -3.12
CA ALA A 16 -17.57 -8.81 -3.99
C ALA A 16 -17.79 -7.94 -5.23
N CYS A 17 -17.99 -8.59 -6.36
CA CYS A 17 -18.16 -7.99 -7.68
C CYS A 17 -19.54 -7.32 -7.87
N SER A 18 -19.54 -6.11 -8.47
CA SER A 18 -20.60 -5.72 -9.41
C SER A 18 -20.08 -4.68 -10.40
N LYS A 19 -20.48 -4.83 -11.65
CA LYS A 19 -20.16 -3.91 -12.75
C LYS A 19 -21.16 -2.77 -12.78
N GLU A 20 -20.66 -1.54 -12.65
CA GLU A 20 -21.15 -0.38 -13.39
C GLU A 20 -20.24 0.81 -13.09
N ILE A 21 -19.71 1.44 -14.15
CA ILE A 21 -18.77 2.57 -14.00
C ILE A 21 -19.63 3.83 -13.80
N ALA A 22 -20.00 4.12 -12.56
CA ALA A 22 -20.45 5.47 -12.20
C ALA A 22 -19.22 6.38 -12.06
N LYS A 23 -19.30 7.62 -12.52
CA LYS A 23 -18.27 8.63 -12.29
C LYS A 23 -18.07 8.80 -10.79
N SER A 24 -16.98 8.26 -10.28
CA SER A 24 -16.66 8.33 -8.85
C SER A 24 -15.89 9.60 -8.57
N ASN A 25 -16.37 10.42 -7.69
CA ASN A 25 -15.69 11.64 -7.21
C ASN A 25 -14.80 11.38 -6.00
N TYR A 26 -14.67 10.13 -5.56
CA TYR A 26 -13.91 9.82 -4.33
C TYR A 26 -12.41 10.10 -4.43
N THR A 27 -11.88 10.28 -5.64
CA THR A 27 -10.51 10.75 -5.86
C THR A 27 -10.38 12.26 -5.78
N ASP A 28 -11.50 12.99 -5.77
CA ASP A 28 -11.47 14.46 -5.72
C ASP A 28 -10.92 14.97 -4.39
N VAL A 29 -11.01 14.17 -3.32
CA VAL A 29 -10.42 14.50 -2.00
C VAL A 29 -8.89 14.41 -1.97
N ILE A 30 -8.25 13.85 -2.99
CA ILE A 30 -6.78 13.80 -3.10
C ILE A 30 -6.31 15.12 -3.72
N PRO A 31 -5.61 15.99 -2.99
CA PRO A 31 -5.22 17.30 -3.52
C PRO A 31 -4.06 17.21 -4.52
N LYS A 32 -3.97 18.17 -5.44
CA LYS A 32 -2.88 18.25 -6.45
C LYS A 32 -1.48 18.20 -5.87
N ASN A 33 -1.32 18.68 -4.66
CA ASN A 33 -0.04 18.76 -3.95
C ASN A 33 0.19 17.57 -3.00
N ALA A 34 -0.57 16.48 -3.14
CA ALA A 34 -0.26 15.25 -2.41
C ALA A 34 1.18 14.82 -2.71
N THR A 35 1.93 14.49 -1.66
CA THR A 35 3.35 14.14 -1.75
C THR A 35 3.56 12.68 -2.10
N GLU A 36 2.60 11.84 -1.74
CA GLU A 36 2.57 10.42 -2.05
C GLU A 36 1.15 9.96 -2.28
N VAL A 37 0.95 9.10 -3.30
CA VAL A 37 -0.32 8.40 -3.54
C VAL A 37 0.00 6.96 -3.88
N LEU A 38 -0.54 6.05 -3.10
CA LEU A 38 -0.51 4.61 -3.35
C LEU A 38 -1.90 4.17 -3.84
N ILE A 39 -1.93 3.49 -4.99
CA ILE A 39 -3.16 2.98 -5.61
C ILE A 39 -3.11 1.46 -5.51
N LEU A 40 -4.14 0.87 -4.92
CA LEU A 40 -4.22 -0.56 -4.65
C LEU A 40 -5.43 -1.16 -5.35
N ASP A 41 -5.20 -2.15 -6.20
CA ASP A 41 -6.25 -3.02 -6.73
C ASP A 41 -6.43 -4.20 -5.77
N LEU A 42 -7.37 -4.05 -4.84
CA LEU A 42 -7.59 -5.09 -3.81
C LEU A 42 -8.03 -6.42 -4.39
N ASN A 43 -8.89 -6.42 -5.39
CA ASN A 43 -9.38 -7.65 -5.99
C ASN A 43 -8.23 -8.44 -6.62
N ALA A 44 -7.35 -7.73 -7.35
CA ALA A 44 -6.15 -8.34 -7.90
C ALA A 44 -5.22 -8.85 -6.79
N LEU A 45 -4.98 -8.05 -5.75
CA LEU A 45 -4.09 -8.43 -4.64
C LEU A 45 -4.62 -9.64 -3.87
N ILE A 46 -5.90 -9.68 -3.51
CA ILE A 46 -6.51 -10.81 -2.80
C ILE A 46 -6.48 -12.08 -3.64
N SER A 47 -6.85 -11.97 -4.91
CA SER A 47 -6.79 -13.12 -5.83
C SER A 47 -5.36 -13.68 -5.96
N LYS A 48 -4.37 -12.79 -6.05
CA LYS A 48 -2.95 -13.17 -6.19
C LYS A 48 -2.31 -13.63 -4.88
N ALA A 49 -2.82 -13.16 -3.74
CA ALA A 49 -2.43 -13.64 -2.43
C ALA A 49 -2.80 -15.12 -2.21
N GLY A 50 -3.76 -15.64 -2.99
CA GLY A 50 -4.20 -17.02 -2.87
C GLY A 50 -4.78 -17.35 -1.51
N LEU A 51 -5.33 -16.34 -0.82
CA LEU A 51 -5.91 -16.49 0.51
C LEU A 51 -7.07 -17.48 0.45
N GLN A 52 -6.96 -18.57 1.20
CA GLN A 52 -8.01 -19.55 1.33
C GLN A 52 -9.15 -19.01 2.20
N ALA A 53 -10.35 -19.58 2.06
CA ALA A 53 -11.51 -19.12 2.83
C ALA A 53 -11.28 -19.14 4.35
N ASN A 54 -10.50 -20.11 4.85
CA ASN A 54 -10.11 -20.19 6.26
C ASN A 54 -9.12 -19.09 6.67
N GLU A 55 -8.18 -18.67 5.80
CA GLU A 55 -7.24 -17.58 6.08
C GLU A 55 -7.95 -16.23 6.06
N LEU A 56 -8.88 -16.06 5.12
CA LEU A 56 -9.81 -14.93 5.12
C LEU A 56 -10.67 -14.92 6.38
N GLN A 57 -11.12 -16.07 6.84
CA GLN A 57 -11.88 -16.21 8.07
C GLN A 57 -11.03 -15.84 9.29
N GLN A 58 -9.79 -16.31 9.38
CA GLN A 58 -8.86 -15.91 10.46
C GLN A 58 -8.56 -14.40 10.45
N ALA A 59 -8.36 -13.82 9.27
CA ALA A 59 -8.20 -12.38 9.14
C ALA A 59 -9.46 -11.62 9.60
N LYS A 60 -10.65 -12.15 9.27
CA LYS A 60 -11.94 -11.66 9.75
C LYS A 60 -12.02 -11.75 11.28
N GLU A 61 -11.65 -12.90 11.88
CA GLU A 61 -11.67 -13.12 13.34
C GLU A 61 -10.69 -12.21 14.10
N LEU A 62 -9.51 -11.93 13.52
CA LEU A 62 -8.57 -10.96 14.06
C LEU A 62 -9.14 -9.53 14.04
N LEU A 63 -9.85 -9.17 12.96
CA LEU A 63 -10.62 -7.93 12.86
C LEU A 63 -11.70 -7.85 13.93
N TRP A 64 -12.41 -8.95 14.13
CA TRP A 64 -13.42 -9.10 15.16
C TRP A 64 -12.86 -8.84 16.55
N GLY A 65 -11.73 -9.46 16.89
CA GLY A 65 -11.09 -9.26 18.19
C GLY A 65 -10.75 -7.78 18.45
N VAL A 66 -10.34 -7.03 17.42
CA VAL A 66 -10.00 -5.61 17.56
C VAL A 66 -11.22 -4.69 17.62
N LEU A 67 -12.28 -5.01 16.85
CA LEU A 67 -13.48 -4.15 16.75
C LEU A 67 -14.59 -4.53 17.76
N LEU A 68 -14.59 -5.78 18.22
CA LEU A 68 -15.74 -6.36 18.91
C LEU A 68 -15.44 -6.95 20.28
N GLU A 69 -14.30 -6.66 20.91
CA GLU A 69 -14.05 -7.09 22.29
C GLU A 69 -15.21 -6.79 23.24
N ASN A 70 -16.18 -5.92 22.81
CA ASN A 70 -17.36 -5.51 23.59
C ASN A 70 -18.62 -5.29 22.74
N GLY A 71 -18.70 -5.81 21.50
CA GLY A 71 -19.83 -5.55 20.62
C GLY A 71 -21.12 -6.30 21.02
N ASN A 72 -22.28 -5.65 20.86
CA ASN A 72 -23.56 -6.31 21.04
C ASN A 72 -23.97 -7.17 19.81
N GLY A 73 -24.97 -8.04 19.97
CA GLY A 73 -25.36 -8.99 18.95
C GLY A 73 -25.85 -8.37 17.62
N ALA A 74 -26.32 -7.12 17.63
CA ALA A 74 -26.86 -6.45 16.43
C ALA A 74 -25.72 -5.94 15.52
N ILE A 75 -24.67 -5.34 16.09
CA ILE A 75 -23.50 -4.93 15.32
C ILE A 75 -22.75 -6.14 14.76
N ASN A 76 -22.65 -7.21 15.55
CA ASN A 76 -22.03 -8.47 15.13
C ASN A 76 -22.73 -9.06 13.91
N GLN A 77 -24.07 -9.06 13.87
CA GLN A 77 -24.83 -9.51 12.71
C GLN A 77 -24.58 -8.64 11.47
N LYS A 78 -24.57 -7.31 11.62
CA LYS A 78 -24.32 -6.40 10.49
C LYS A 78 -22.91 -6.57 9.93
N ILE A 79 -21.93 -6.72 10.77
CA ILE A 79 -20.56 -6.95 10.34
C ILE A 79 -20.42 -8.34 9.70
N ASN A 80 -21.03 -9.40 10.22
CA ASN A 80 -21.06 -10.72 9.55
C ASN A 80 -21.70 -10.61 8.16
N SER A 81 -22.80 -9.87 8.02
CA SER A 81 -23.40 -9.60 6.72
C SER A 81 -22.44 -8.92 5.74
N ILE A 82 -21.66 -7.92 6.21
CA ILE A 82 -20.64 -7.23 5.40
C ILE A 82 -19.51 -8.19 5.01
N LEU A 83 -19.11 -9.08 5.91
CA LEU A 83 -18.06 -10.06 5.63
C LEU A 83 -18.51 -11.12 4.62
N ASP A 84 -19.77 -11.52 4.70
CA ASP A 84 -20.34 -12.47 3.74
C ASP A 84 -20.63 -11.82 2.38
N ASN A 85 -21.03 -10.53 2.40
CA ASN A 85 -21.29 -9.73 1.22
C ASN A 85 -20.82 -8.28 1.42
N PRO A 86 -19.58 -7.92 1.08
CA PRO A 86 -19.02 -6.59 1.25
C PRO A 86 -19.83 -5.44 0.62
N ALA A 87 -20.63 -5.71 -0.41
CA ALA A 87 -21.51 -4.71 -1.00
C ALA A 87 -22.54 -4.16 0.00
N THR A 88 -22.86 -4.91 1.07
CA THR A 88 -23.77 -4.45 2.15
C THR A 88 -23.15 -3.41 3.08
N SER A 89 -21.86 -3.11 2.93
CA SER A 89 -21.19 -2.00 3.61
C SER A 89 -21.48 -0.63 3.01
N GLY A 90 -22.03 -0.58 1.79
CA GLY A 90 -22.15 0.65 1.01
C GLY A 90 -20.85 1.10 0.32
N ILE A 91 -19.76 0.31 0.43
CA ILE A 91 -18.47 0.59 -0.22
C ILE A 91 -18.37 -0.21 -1.53
N ASP A 92 -17.86 0.43 -2.59
CA ASP A 92 -17.53 -0.24 -3.85
C ASP A 92 -16.16 -0.94 -3.72
N ALA A 93 -16.18 -2.20 -3.34
CA ALA A 93 -14.99 -3.02 -3.18
C ALA A 93 -14.26 -3.32 -4.51
N SER A 94 -14.89 -3.07 -5.66
CA SER A 94 -14.27 -3.25 -6.97
C SER A 94 -13.43 -2.04 -7.41
N ALA A 95 -13.64 -0.90 -6.78
CA ALA A 95 -12.90 0.32 -7.06
C ALA A 95 -11.51 0.27 -6.40
N PRO A 96 -10.48 0.84 -7.03
CA PRO A 96 -9.17 0.99 -6.38
C PRO A 96 -9.26 1.77 -5.07
N ILE A 97 -8.40 1.40 -4.13
CA ILE A 97 -8.19 2.15 -2.89
C ILE A 97 -7.02 3.10 -3.08
N TYR A 98 -7.16 4.32 -2.56
CA TYR A 98 -6.07 5.29 -2.58
C TYR A 98 -5.64 5.60 -1.15
N LEU A 99 -4.37 5.34 -0.84
CA LEU A 99 -3.71 5.90 0.34
C LEU A 99 -2.90 7.09 -0.13
N PHE A 100 -2.96 8.18 0.61
CA PHE A 100 -2.20 9.37 0.23
C PHE A 100 -1.73 10.16 1.44
N GLU A 101 -0.66 10.93 1.24
CA GLU A 101 -0.20 11.95 2.17
C GLU A 101 -0.35 13.32 1.52
N ALA A 102 -0.89 14.26 2.26
CA ALA A 102 -1.04 15.65 1.84
C ALA A 102 -0.39 16.59 2.86
N PRO A 103 0.23 17.70 2.41
CA PRO A 103 0.88 18.67 3.30
C PRO A 103 -0.06 19.23 4.37
N SER A 104 -1.36 19.32 4.09
CA SER A 104 -2.38 19.81 5.05
C SER A 104 -2.68 18.82 6.17
N LEU A 105 -2.44 17.53 5.94
CA LEU A 105 -2.71 16.46 6.92
C LEU A 105 -1.48 16.10 7.76
N HIS A 106 -0.29 16.02 7.15
CA HIS A 106 0.94 15.49 7.76
C HIS A 106 0.75 14.07 8.34
N THR A 107 -0.14 13.32 7.75
CA THR A 107 -0.47 11.93 8.10
C THR A 107 -1.06 11.22 6.89
N ILE A 108 -1.14 9.90 6.98
CA ILE A 108 -1.71 9.08 5.92
C ILE A 108 -3.24 9.18 5.98
N ALA A 109 -3.82 9.43 4.83
CA ALA A 109 -5.26 9.33 4.58
C ALA A 109 -5.56 8.20 3.59
N LEU A 110 -6.76 7.65 3.70
CA LEU A 110 -7.27 6.62 2.79
C LEU A 110 -8.61 7.06 2.26
N THR A 111 -8.83 6.93 0.95
CA THR A 111 -10.14 7.18 0.36
C THR A 111 -10.69 5.94 -0.35
N LEU A 112 -11.99 5.71 -0.14
CA LEU A 112 -12.77 4.62 -0.69
C LEU A 112 -13.99 5.18 -1.44
N LYS A 113 -14.38 4.46 -2.49
CA LYS A 113 -15.60 4.78 -3.24
C LYS A 113 -16.82 4.30 -2.47
N VAL A 114 -17.77 5.20 -2.23
CA VAL A 114 -19.08 4.85 -1.71
C VAL A 114 -19.99 4.51 -2.89
N SER A 115 -20.62 3.34 -2.84
CA SER A 115 -21.61 2.88 -3.83
C SER A 115 -23.05 3.04 -3.34
N ASP A 116 -23.25 3.02 -2.01
CA ASP A 116 -24.54 3.22 -1.39
C ASP A 116 -24.36 3.97 -0.05
N TYR A 117 -24.69 5.26 -0.08
CA TYR A 117 -24.60 6.12 1.09
C TYR A 117 -25.48 5.64 2.25
N THR A 118 -26.69 5.17 1.96
CA THR A 118 -27.63 4.75 3.00
C THR A 118 -27.08 3.56 3.79
N LEU A 119 -26.55 2.55 3.10
CA LEU A 119 -25.94 1.39 3.74
C LEU A 119 -24.73 1.77 4.59
N LEU A 120 -23.86 2.66 4.07
CA LEU A 120 -22.69 3.15 4.81
C LEU A 120 -23.09 3.93 6.06
N ASP A 121 -24.04 4.87 5.93
CA ASP A 121 -24.52 5.71 7.04
C ASP A 121 -25.18 4.85 8.12
N GLU A 122 -26.02 3.91 7.75
CA GLU A 122 -26.59 2.92 8.67
C GLU A 122 -25.54 2.10 9.40
N PHE A 123 -24.47 1.71 8.71
CA PHE A 123 -23.37 0.96 9.32
C PHE A 123 -22.62 1.81 10.36
N ILE A 124 -22.29 3.07 10.01
CA ILE A 124 -21.60 3.98 10.94
C ILE A 124 -22.50 4.32 12.14
N HIS A 125 -23.82 4.51 11.91
CA HIS A 125 -24.77 4.69 13.01
C HIS A 125 -24.85 3.46 13.91
N ALA A 126 -24.84 2.25 13.37
CA ALA A 126 -24.80 1.02 14.16
C ALA A 126 -23.54 0.94 15.03
N LEU A 127 -22.36 1.25 14.47
CA LEU A 127 -21.11 1.36 15.23
C LEU A 127 -21.18 2.42 16.34
N SER A 128 -21.85 3.55 16.08
CA SER A 128 -22.04 4.60 17.07
C SER A 128 -22.95 4.17 18.21
N ASN A 129 -24.07 3.52 17.90
CA ASN A 129 -25.03 3.03 18.88
C ASN A 129 -24.41 1.96 19.79
N ASP A 130 -23.44 1.21 19.27
CA ASP A 130 -22.70 0.21 20.03
C ASP A 130 -21.46 0.79 20.76
N GLY A 131 -21.21 2.09 20.60
CA GLY A 131 -20.14 2.78 21.32
C GLY A 131 -18.74 2.73 20.65
N HIS A 132 -18.60 2.08 19.48
CA HIS A 132 -17.32 1.94 18.74
C HIS A 132 -16.89 3.23 18.03
N CYS A 133 -17.82 4.09 17.67
CA CYS A 133 -17.50 5.41 17.14
C CYS A 133 -18.28 6.54 17.82
N SER A 134 -17.91 7.77 17.54
CA SER A 134 -18.71 8.94 17.93
C SER A 134 -20.03 8.95 17.16
N LYS A 135 -21.05 9.66 17.67
CA LYS A 135 -22.26 9.93 16.90
C LYS A 135 -21.88 10.71 15.63
N PRO A 136 -22.33 10.28 14.44
CA PRO A 136 -22.12 11.03 13.22
C PRO A 136 -22.69 12.46 13.33
N THR A 137 -21.92 13.43 12.85
CA THR A 137 -22.29 14.84 12.83
C THR A 137 -22.10 15.41 11.43
N THR A 138 -23.00 16.30 11.01
CA THR A 138 -22.91 16.98 9.71
C THR A 138 -21.83 18.06 9.76
N SER A 139 -20.95 18.08 8.75
CA SER A 139 -19.98 19.13 8.50
C SER A 139 -20.04 19.52 7.01
N GLY A 140 -20.65 20.68 6.71
CA GLY A 140 -20.84 21.10 5.30
C GLY A 140 -21.65 20.09 4.48
N ASN A 141 -21.02 19.51 3.46
CA ASN A 141 -21.63 18.54 2.53
C ASN A 141 -21.32 17.07 2.86
N HIS A 142 -20.80 16.78 4.04
CA HIS A 142 -20.42 15.43 4.45
C HIS A 142 -20.75 15.17 5.93
N MET A 143 -20.74 13.90 6.30
CA MET A 143 -20.85 13.44 7.68
C MET A 143 -19.45 13.16 8.25
N ARG A 144 -19.30 13.30 9.58
CA ARG A 144 -18.07 12.97 10.30
C ARG A 144 -18.34 12.08 11.48
N ALA A 145 -17.43 11.13 11.74
CA ALA A 145 -17.43 10.28 12.93
C ALA A 145 -15.99 9.86 13.27
N THR A 146 -15.70 9.66 14.54
CA THR A 146 -14.39 9.21 15.03
C THR A 146 -14.49 7.78 15.53
N ILE A 147 -13.70 6.86 15.01
CA ILE A 147 -13.58 5.49 15.54
C ILE A 147 -12.75 5.54 16.82
N LYS A 148 -13.38 5.12 17.93
CA LYS A 148 -12.76 5.15 19.26
C LYS A 148 -11.67 4.09 19.38
N GLY A 149 -10.62 4.43 20.09
CA GLY A 149 -9.51 3.50 20.43
C GLY A 149 -8.43 3.33 19.38
N VAL A 150 -8.73 3.59 18.09
CA VAL A 150 -7.76 3.44 16.99
C VAL A 150 -7.25 4.76 16.41
N GLY A 151 -7.84 5.88 16.82
CA GLY A 151 -7.44 7.20 16.32
C GLY A 151 -7.73 7.40 14.83
N LEU A 152 -8.96 7.07 14.40
CA LEU A 152 -9.37 7.17 13.01
C LEU A 152 -10.58 8.08 12.85
N GLU A 153 -10.42 9.15 12.10
CA GLU A 153 -11.52 10.05 11.71
C GLU A 153 -12.10 9.60 10.37
N LEU A 154 -13.42 9.53 10.30
CA LEU A 154 -14.20 9.26 9.10
C LEU A 154 -14.85 10.55 8.62
N ALA A 155 -14.78 10.84 7.32
CA ALA A 155 -15.56 11.85 6.65
C ALA A 155 -16.18 11.22 5.40
N TYR A 156 -17.51 11.27 5.24
CA TYR A 156 -18.18 10.54 4.17
C TYR A 156 -19.41 11.27 3.60
N ASN A 157 -19.67 11.01 2.33
CA ASN A 157 -20.85 11.47 1.59
C ASN A 157 -21.30 10.39 0.59
N ASP A 158 -22.12 10.74 -0.38
CA ASP A 158 -22.71 9.84 -1.38
C ASP A 158 -21.70 9.23 -2.40
N GLY A 159 -20.48 9.72 -2.47
CA GLY A 159 -19.47 9.19 -3.39
C GLY A 159 -18.15 8.80 -2.72
N THR A 160 -17.88 9.29 -1.51
CA THR A 160 -16.56 9.26 -0.89
C THR A 160 -16.64 8.84 0.57
N LEU A 161 -15.77 7.94 0.98
CA LEU A 161 -15.37 7.75 2.38
C LEU A 161 -13.88 8.09 2.50
N LEU A 162 -13.58 9.17 3.20
CA LEU A 162 -12.23 9.58 3.59
C LEU A 162 -11.96 9.15 5.02
N MET A 163 -10.84 8.47 5.25
CA MET A 163 -10.38 8.00 6.56
C MET A 163 -9.02 8.61 6.85
N VAL A 164 -8.87 9.26 7.99
CA VAL A 164 -7.62 9.95 8.37
C VAL A 164 -7.18 9.47 9.75
N TYR A 165 -5.95 8.97 9.84
CA TYR A 165 -5.37 8.54 11.10
C TYR A 165 -4.90 9.75 11.92
N HIS A 166 -5.11 9.69 13.25
CA HIS A 166 -4.56 10.63 14.21
C HIS A 166 -4.08 9.90 15.47
N ALA A 167 -2.99 10.36 16.04
CA ALA A 167 -2.41 9.72 17.22
C ALA A 167 -3.15 10.07 18.53
N ASN A 168 -3.80 11.23 18.57
CA ASN A 168 -4.48 11.74 19.77
C ASN A 168 -5.52 12.82 19.43
N GLN A 169 -6.32 13.21 20.42
CA GLN A 169 -7.42 14.17 20.26
C GLN A 169 -6.97 15.59 19.86
N SER A 170 -5.80 16.05 20.30
CA SER A 170 -5.27 17.37 19.92
C SER A 170 -4.86 17.39 18.46
N GLU A 171 -4.34 16.29 17.93
CA GLU A 171 -4.04 16.12 16.52
C GLU A 171 -5.31 16.12 15.68
N LEU A 172 -6.36 15.42 16.12
CA LEU A 172 -7.67 15.44 15.46
C LEU A 172 -8.24 16.88 15.36
N GLN A 173 -8.13 17.68 16.43
CA GLN A 173 -8.58 19.07 16.39
C GLN A 173 -7.85 19.90 15.32
N ARG A 174 -6.55 19.65 15.14
CA ARG A 174 -5.73 20.28 14.09
C ARG A 174 -6.13 19.77 12.69
N LEU A 175 -6.41 18.48 12.54
CA LEU A 175 -6.74 17.85 11.26
C LEU A 175 -8.16 18.16 10.78
N SER A 176 -9.09 18.42 11.69
CA SER A 176 -10.51 18.65 11.37
C SER A 176 -10.74 19.68 10.26
N PRO A 177 -10.15 20.88 10.29
CA PRO A 177 -10.33 21.84 9.21
C PRO A 177 -9.75 21.37 7.86
N ALA A 178 -8.63 20.63 7.88
CA ALA A 178 -8.02 20.09 6.68
C ALA A 178 -8.89 18.99 6.05
N ILE A 179 -9.49 18.12 6.86
CA ILE A 179 -10.44 17.09 6.42
C ILE A 179 -11.66 17.77 5.74
N ASP A 180 -12.24 18.77 6.39
CA ASP A 180 -13.39 19.50 5.83
C ASP A 180 -13.02 20.20 4.51
N GLN A 181 -11.81 20.76 4.41
CA GLN A 181 -11.31 21.37 3.19
C GLN A 181 -11.13 20.35 2.06
N LEU A 182 -10.60 19.16 2.35
CA LEU A 182 -10.44 18.09 1.35
C LEU A 182 -11.81 17.58 0.87
N MET A 183 -12.76 17.38 1.77
CA MET A 183 -14.12 16.92 1.42
C MET A 183 -14.92 17.97 0.61
N ALA A 184 -14.58 19.25 0.75
CA ALA A 184 -15.26 20.36 0.07
C ALA A 184 -14.44 20.92 -1.12
N GLN A 185 -13.24 20.36 -1.42
CA GLN A 185 -12.40 20.94 -2.46
C GLN A 185 -13.03 20.80 -3.85
N PRO A 186 -12.89 21.84 -4.71
CA PRO A 186 -13.32 21.76 -6.09
C PRO A 186 -12.54 20.68 -6.87
N ASN A 187 -13.22 20.04 -7.81
CA ASN A 187 -12.64 18.97 -8.63
C ASN A 187 -11.34 19.41 -9.33
N GLU A 188 -11.27 20.66 -9.82
CA GLU A 188 -10.07 21.21 -10.45
C GLU A 188 -8.83 21.23 -9.53
N ASN A 189 -9.00 21.14 -8.22
CA ASN A 189 -7.91 21.06 -7.25
C ASN A 189 -7.49 19.62 -6.95
N SER A 190 -8.17 18.63 -7.52
CA SER A 190 -7.84 17.22 -7.37
C SER A 190 -6.62 16.82 -8.18
N ILE A 191 -5.89 15.82 -7.66
CA ILE A 191 -4.72 15.21 -8.29
C ILE A 191 -5.05 14.57 -9.64
N VAL A 192 -6.31 14.18 -9.88
CA VAL A 192 -6.74 13.51 -11.14
C VAL A 192 -6.49 14.36 -12.38
N HIS A 193 -6.36 15.67 -12.22
CA HIS A 193 -6.04 16.59 -13.32
C HIS A 193 -4.56 16.74 -13.60
N THR A 194 -3.69 16.12 -12.78
CA THR A 194 -2.24 16.17 -12.98
C THR A 194 -1.80 15.10 -13.97
N GLU A 195 -0.82 15.43 -14.81
CA GLU A 195 -0.31 14.50 -15.83
C GLU A 195 0.37 13.28 -15.20
N HIS A 196 1.13 13.46 -14.12
CA HIS A 196 1.80 12.37 -13.43
C HIS A 196 0.82 11.39 -12.76
N PHE A 197 -0.33 11.84 -12.26
CA PHE A 197 -1.37 10.92 -11.76
C PHE A 197 -1.99 10.11 -12.90
N LYS A 198 -2.28 10.73 -14.05
CA LYS A 198 -2.77 10.03 -15.24
C LYS A 198 -1.79 8.96 -15.71
N GLN A 199 -0.49 9.29 -15.76
CA GLN A 199 0.55 8.32 -16.07
C GLN A 199 0.57 7.17 -15.07
N THR A 200 0.47 7.46 -13.76
CA THR A 200 0.44 6.44 -12.72
C THR A 200 -0.75 5.50 -12.89
N THR A 201 -1.93 6.02 -13.19
CA THR A 201 -3.12 5.17 -13.40
C THR A 201 -3.02 4.29 -14.64
N GLN A 202 -2.30 4.71 -15.66
CA GLN A 202 -2.11 3.97 -16.92
C GLN A 202 -1.04 2.88 -16.84
N ILE A 203 -0.08 2.96 -15.90
CA ILE A 203 0.93 1.91 -15.71
C ILE A 203 0.23 0.61 -15.27
N LYS A 204 0.63 -0.52 -15.85
CA LYS A 204 0.16 -1.83 -15.39
C LYS A 204 0.78 -2.17 -14.04
N GLY A 205 -0.03 -2.65 -13.11
CA GLY A 205 0.42 -3.06 -11.79
C GLY A 205 -0.73 -3.27 -10.82
N ASP A 206 -0.51 -4.15 -9.85
CA ASP A 206 -1.45 -4.45 -8.76
C ASP A 206 -1.38 -3.38 -7.66
N ILE A 207 -0.19 -2.83 -7.50
CA ILE A 207 0.11 -1.67 -6.65
C ILE A 207 0.73 -0.62 -7.56
N LYS A 208 0.25 0.62 -7.49
CA LYS A 208 0.85 1.74 -8.22
C LYS A 208 1.18 2.86 -7.24
N VAL A 209 2.24 3.59 -7.52
CA VAL A 209 2.72 4.68 -6.66
C VAL A 209 3.00 5.93 -7.47
N LEU A 210 2.57 7.06 -6.92
CA LEU A 210 3.05 8.39 -7.25
C LEU A 210 3.72 8.94 -6.01
N ALA A 211 4.95 9.43 -6.13
CA ALA A 211 5.71 9.91 -4.99
C ALA A 211 6.59 11.10 -5.38
N THR A 212 6.92 11.93 -4.39
CA THR A 212 8.00 12.91 -4.51
C THR A 212 9.26 12.37 -3.80
N PRO A 213 10.47 12.85 -4.14
CA PRO A 213 11.66 12.47 -3.38
C PRO A 213 11.52 12.76 -1.88
N ASP A 214 10.72 13.78 -1.50
CA ASP A 214 10.51 14.17 -0.10
C ASP A 214 9.68 13.15 0.70
N SER A 215 8.88 12.32 0.07
CA SER A 215 8.16 11.22 0.72
C SER A 215 9.03 9.96 0.92
N MET A 216 10.21 9.90 0.30
CA MET A 216 11.10 8.76 0.41
C MET A 216 11.89 8.75 1.73
N PRO A 217 12.31 7.58 2.24
CA PRO A 217 13.25 7.48 3.36
C PRO A 217 14.53 8.29 3.10
N LEU A 218 15.06 8.93 4.14
CA LEU A 218 16.25 9.81 4.05
C LEU A 218 17.45 9.11 3.40
N GLU A 219 17.62 7.83 3.67
CA GLU A 219 18.67 6.97 3.13
C GLU A 219 18.58 6.89 1.60
N LEU A 220 17.37 6.83 1.05
CA LEU A 220 17.14 6.77 -0.39
C LEU A 220 17.21 8.16 -1.05
N ARG A 221 16.81 9.23 -0.35
CA ARG A 221 16.91 10.61 -0.89
C ARG A 221 18.35 11.01 -1.21
N GLY A 222 19.27 10.75 -0.25
CA GLY A 222 20.68 11.07 -0.41
C GLY A 222 21.35 10.30 -1.55
N VAL A 223 20.76 9.16 -1.87
CA VAL A 223 21.28 8.20 -2.82
C VAL A 223 20.79 8.51 -4.24
N LEU A 224 19.53 8.90 -4.41
CA LEU A 224 18.94 9.07 -5.75
C LEU A 224 19.29 10.41 -6.42
N SER A 225 19.87 11.37 -5.71
CA SER A 225 20.28 12.69 -6.26
C SER A 225 19.28 13.29 -7.26
N LEU A 226 17.98 13.19 -6.93
CA LEU A 226 16.90 13.63 -7.81
C LEU A 226 16.73 15.16 -7.72
N PRO A 227 16.47 15.84 -8.82
CA PRO A 227 16.15 17.27 -8.79
C PRO A 227 14.93 17.56 -7.89
N GLN A 228 14.94 18.72 -7.24
CA GLN A 228 13.79 19.17 -6.47
C GLN A 228 12.54 19.24 -7.35
N GLY A 229 11.41 18.82 -6.83
CA GLY A 229 10.14 18.79 -7.57
C GLY A 229 9.99 17.62 -8.54
N THR A 230 10.98 16.70 -8.62
CA THR A 230 10.83 15.48 -9.40
C THR A 230 9.59 14.71 -8.92
N GLN A 231 8.78 14.25 -9.87
CA GLN A 231 7.70 13.31 -9.60
C GLN A 231 8.14 11.91 -10.04
N LEU A 232 7.91 10.94 -9.19
CA LEU A 232 8.19 9.53 -9.44
C LEU A 232 6.89 8.77 -9.59
N VAL A 233 6.80 7.94 -10.61
CA VAL A 233 5.67 7.05 -10.85
C VAL A 233 6.16 5.62 -10.91
N GLY A 234 5.44 4.72 -10.27
CA GLY A 234 5.86 3.33 -10.21
C GLY A 234 4.70 2.36 -10.13
N ALA A 235 5.03 1.08 -10.29
CA ALA A 235 4.10 -0.01 -10.11
C ALA A 235 4.81 -1.30 -9.69
N ALA A 236 4.09 -2.16 -8.99
CA ALA A 236 4.49 -3.53 -8.71
C ALA A 236 3.44 -4.50 -9.25
N MET A 237 3.92 -5.56 -9.89
CA MET A 237 3.11 -6.66 -10.42
C MET A 237 3.57 -7.96 -9.80
N PHE A 238 2.60 -8.74 -9.32
CA PHE A 238 2.84 -10.07 -8.77
C PHE A 238 2.34 -11.11 -9.76
N GLU A 239 3.26 -11.90 -10.28
CA GLU A 239 2.99 -12.98 -11.24
C GLU A 239 3.35 -14.33 -10.63
N GLN A 240 3.16 -15.42 -11.39
CA GLN A 240 3.56 -16.76 -10.96
C GLN A 240 5.08 -16.83 -10.80
N GLY A 241 5.53 -17.01 -9.55
CA GLY A 241 6.93 -17.04 -9.18
C GLY A 241 7.74 -15.79 -9.51
N LYS A 242 7.09 -14.64 -9.76
CA LYS A 242 7.80 -13.44 -10.19
C LYS A 242 7.16 -12.17 -9.66
N LEU A 243 7.97 -11.29 -9.05
CA LEU A 243 7.63 -9.90 -8.76
C LEU A 243 8.38 -8.99 -9.74
N VAL A 244 7.67 -8.07 -10.36
CA VAL A 244 8.25 -7.00 -11.16
C VAL A 244 7.85 -5.66 -10.55
N ALA A 245 8.82 -4.84 -10.19
CA ALA A 245 8.60 -3.48 -9.73
C ALA A 245 9.31 -2.49 -10.66
N LEU A 246 8.57 -1.47 -11.06
CA LEU A 246 9.01 -0.38 -11.90
C LEU A 246 8.94 0.93 -11.12
N LEU A 247 9.99 1.74 -11.21
CA LEU A 247 9.99 3.11 -10.72
C LEU A 247 10.62 4.01 -11.79
N LYS A 248 9.94 5.07 -12.21
CA LYS A 248 10.45 6.03 -13.19
C LYS A 248 10.15 7.47 -12.81
N ARG A 249 10.92 8.41 -13.35
CA ARG A 249 10.57 9.83 -13.32
C ARG A 249 9.35 10.07 -14.23
N ALA A 250 8.41 10.88 -13.77
CA ALA A 250 7.19 11.19 -14.54
C ALA A 250 7.49 11.96 -15.85
N ASP A 251 8.58 12.76 -15.87
CA ASP A 251 9.03 13.50 -17.06
C ASP A 251 9.79 12.62 -18.07
N PHE A 252 10.03 11.33 -17.76
CA PHE A 252 10.75 10.40 -18.62
C PHE A 252 9.79 9.56 -19.47
N ASN A 253 9.83 9.77 -20.78
CA ASN A 253 9.03 9.03 -21.77
C ASN A 253 9.86 8.15 -22.71
N GLY A 254 11.16 7.95 -22.41
CA GLY A 254 12.06 7.15 -23.22
C GLY A 254 12.14 5.68 -22.80
N GLU A 255 12.82 4.90 -23.62
CA GLU A 255 13.30 3.57 -23.24
C GLU A 255 14.65 3.68 -22.54
N VAL A 256 14.88 2.86 -21.53
CA VAL A 256 16.19 2.80 -20.87
C VAL A 256 17.12 1.89 -21.66
N TYR A 257 18.30 2.40 -21.97
CA TYR A 257 19.38 1.57 -22.44
C TYR A 257 19.86 0.69 -21.28
N ILE A 258 19.53 -0.59 -21.37
CA ILE A 258 20.03 -1.60 -20.43
C ILE A 258 21.37 -2.07 -20.92
N SER A 259 22.38 -2.11 -20.04
CA SER A 259 23.65 -2.76 -20.36
C SER A 259 23.39 -4.22 -20.75
N ALA A 260 23.87 -4.65 -21.90
CA ALA A 260 23.70 -6.02 -22.36
C ALA A 260 24.44 -7.05 -21.50
N VAL A 261 25.44 -6.60 -20.72
CA VAL A 261 26.26 -7.47 -19.85
C VAL A 261 25.87 -7.22 -18.40
N PRO A 262 25.27 -8.21 -17.71
CA PRO A 262 24.97 -8.08 -16.29
C PRO A 262 26.24 -7.99 -15.45
N PHE A 263 26.20 -7.10 -14.47
CA PHE A 263 27.21 -7.01 -13.43
C PHE A 263 26.81 -7.92 -12.26
N ARG A 264 27.77 -8.73 -11.80
CA ARG A 264 27.61 -9.66 -10.66
C ARG A 264 28.64 -9.33 -9.59
N PRO A 265 28.27 -8.59 -8.54
CA PRO A 265 29.20 -8.21 -7.48
C PRO A 265 29.63 -9.43 -6.66
N LYS A 266 30.92 -9.48 -6.30
CA LYS A 266 31.51 -10.56 -5.50
C LYS A 266 31.43 -10.29 -4.00
N ASN A 267 31.19 -9.05 -3.60
CA ASN A 267 31.11 -8.60 -2.21
C ASN A 267 30.25 -7.34 -2.07
N ASN A 268 29.96 -6.95 -0.82
CA ASN A 268 29.13 -5.78 -0.52
C ASN A 268 29.73 -4.47 -1.08
N GLY A 269 31.05 -4.30 -1.03
CA GLY A 269 31.72 -3.09 -1.55
C GLY A 269 31.50 -2.89 -3.05
N GLU A 270 31.60 -3.96 -3.83
CA GLU A 270 31.31 -3.92 -5.26
C GLU A 270 29.83 -3.64 -5.54
N LEU A 271 28.91 -4.22 -4.76
CA LEU A 271 27.48 -3.94 -4.85
C LEU A 271 27.20 -2.46 -4.58
N GLN A 272 27.74 -1.89 -3.50
CA GLN A 272 27.57 -0.48 -3.18
C GLN A 272 28.13 0.45 -4.25
N ALA A 273 29.30 0.12 -4.81
CA ALA A 273 29.90 0.88 -5.90
C ALA A 273 29.01 0.87 -7.16
N ALA A 274 28.44 -0.28 -7.51
CA ALA A 274 27.54 -0.42 -8.64
C ALA A 274 26.24 0.37 -8.44
N LEU A 275 25.60 0.26 -7.27
CA LEU A 275 24.42 1.04 -6.92
C LEU A 275 24.71 2.54 -6.95
N SER A 276 25.87 2.97 -6.43
CA SER A 276 26.28 4.39 -6.48
C SER A 276 26.50 4.89 -7.90
N ALA A 277 26.99 4.05 -8.81
CA ALA A 277 27.15 4.43 -10.22
C ALA A 277 25.79 4.57 -10.93
N MET A 278 24.85 3.66 -10.66
CA MET A 278 23.46 3.74 -11.10
C MET A 278 22.82 5.08 -10.72
N MET A 279 22.95 5.45 -9.47
CA MET A 279 22.35 6.65 -8.91
C MET A 279 22.91 7.94 -9.50
N ARG A 280 24.13 7.91 -10.04
CA ARG A 280 24.73 8.99 -10.84
C ARG A 280 24.25 9.01 -12.30
N GLY A 281 23.22 8.24 -12.64
CA GLY A 281 22.62 8.20 -13.97
C GLY A 281 23.36 7.34 -14.98
N LYS A 282 24.27 6.48 -14.55
CA LYS A 282 24.91 5.50 -15.44
C LYS A 282 23.98 4.31 -15.65
N PRO A 283 23.70 3.92 -16.89
CA PRO A 283 22.97 2.67 -17.16
C PRO A 283 23.66 1.49 -16.49
N PHE A 284 22.87 0.62 -15.88
CA PHE A 284 23.38 -0.58 -15.21
C PHE A 284 22.43 -1.75 -15.42
N HIS A 285 22.99 -2.94 -15.24
CA HIS A 285 22.27 -4.19 -15.20
C HIS A 285 22.95 -5.07 -14.14
N LEU A 286 22.28 -5.27 -13.02
CA LEU A 286 22.76 -6.08 -11.91
C LEU A 286 21.94 -7.38 -11.87
N GLU A 287 22.63 -8.51 -11.76
CA GLU A 287 22.02 -9.82 -11.49
C GLU A 287 22.64 -10.47 -10.28
N LEU A 288 21.80 -11.02 -9.40
CA LEU A 288 22.21 -11.74 -8.21
C LEU A 288 21.41 -13.02 -8.05
N THR A 289 22.08 -14.16 -8.07
CA THR A 289 21.50 -15.43 -7.63
C THR A 289 21.37 -15.48 -6.11
N SER A 290 20.65 -16.46 -5.56
CA SER A 290 20.59 -16.67 -4.10
C SER A 290 21.98 -16.77 -3.47
N ASN A 291 22.91 -17.48 -4.10
CA ASN A 291 24.27 -17.62 -3.59
C ASN A 291 25.04 -16.29 -3.53
N GLU A 292 24.89 -15.47 -4.55
CA GLU A 292 25.50 -14.13 -4.61
C GLU A 292 24.83 -13.18 -3.59
N LEU A 293 23.51 -13.23 -3.45
CA LEU A 293 22.76 -12.48 -2.43
C LEU A 293 23.24 -12.81 -1.02
N LEU A 294 23.37 -14.10 -0.68
CA LEU A 294 23.89 -14.54 0.62
C LEU A 294 25.32 -14.07 0.87
N THR A 295 26.13 -13.96 -0.18
CA THR A 295 27.51 -13.50 -0.09
C THR A 295 27.59 -11.98 0.11
N VAL A 296 26.90 -11.20 -0.72
CA VAL A 296 26.95 -9.72 -0.65
C VAL A 296 26.22 -9.16 0.60
N SER A 297 25.26 -9.89 1.15
CA SER A 297 24.57 -9.54 2.40
C SER A 297 25.33 -9.95 3.67
N ASN A 298 26.44 -10.67 3.54
CA ASN A 298 27.17 -11.31 4.65
C ASN A 298 26.32 -12.30 5.49
N LEU A 299 25.17 -12.73 5.00
CA LEU A 299 24.27 -13.63 5.73
C LEU A 299 24.87 -15.01 5.96
N ARG A 300 25.74 -15.49 5.06
CA ARG A 300 26.49 -16.74 5.30
C ARG A 300 27.36 -16.65 6.55
N VAL A 301 28.08 -15.55 6.70
CA VAL A 301 28.95 -15.31 7.84
C VAL A 301 28.11 -15.18 9.11
N LEU A 302 27.00 -14.44 9.06
CA LEU A 302 26.08 -14.31 10.19
C LEU A 302 25.50 -15.67 10.61
N MET A 303 25.14 -16.54 9.67
CA MET A 303 24.64 -17.90 9.96
C MET A 303 25.72 -18.77 10.63
N GLU A 304 27.01 -18.61 10.29
CA GLU A 304 28.10 -19.34 10.94
C GLU A 304 28.30 -18.87 12.38
N TYR A 305 28.21 -17.56 12.65
CA TYR A 305 28.39 -16.99 14.00
C TYR A 305 27.14 -17.08 14.88
N SER A 306 25.96 -17.08 14.30
CA SER A 306 24.68 -17.07 15.02
C SER A 306 23.66 -18.01 14.38
N PRO A 307 23.93 -19.33 14.32
CA PRO A 307 23.08 -20.29 13.60
C PRO A 307 21.68 -20.46 14.22
N ASN A 308 21.50 -20.05 15.47
CA ASN A 308 20.26 -20.18 16.22
C ASN A 308 19.46 -18.86 16.27
N ASP A 309 19.98 -17.76 15.68
CA ASP A 309 19.20 -16.52 15.61
C ASP A 309 18.03 -16.68 14.64
N PRO A 310 16.77 -16.57 15.12
CA PRO A 310 15.60 -16.83 14.29
C PRO A 310 15.51 -15.89 13.08
N THR A 311 15.84 -14.61 13.27
CA THR A 311 15.79 -13.59 12.22
C THR A 311 16.79 -13.88 11.10
N THR A 312 18.03 -14.20 11.47
CA THR A 312 19.10 -14.57 10.51
C THR A 312 18.72 -15.82 9.72
N ARG A 313 18.16 -16.83 10.39
CA ARG A 313 17.72 -18.08 9.74
C ARG A 313 16.60 -17.80 8.73
N GLN A 314 15.60 -17.03 9.10
CA GLN A 314 14.47 -16.70 8.21
C GLN A 314 14.92 -15.90 6.99
N LEU A 315 15.80 -14.90 7.18
CA LEU A 315 16.38 -14.16 6.04
C LEU A 315 17.17 -15.09 5.11
N TYR A 316 17.92 -16.02 5.67
CA TYR A 316 18.65 -17.03 4.90
C TYR A 316 17.69 -17.92 4.09
N GLU A 317 16.61 -18.40 4.70
CA GLU A 317 15.56 -19.19 4.04
C GLU A 317 14.83 -18.41 2.94
N LEU A 318 14.56 -17.11 3.16
CA LEU A 318 13.96 -16.25 2.14
C LEU A 318 14.87 -16.13 0.93
N ILE A 319 16.14 -15.79 1.16
CA ILE A 319 17.10 -15.61 0.05
C ILE A 319 17.26 -16.91 -0.74
N ASN A 320 17.23 -18.07 -0.10
CA ASN A 320 17.28 -19.36 -0.80
C ASN A 320 16.05 -19.65 -1.66
N LYS A 321 14.93 -18.95 -1.46
CA LYS A 321 13.74 -19.03 -2.34
C LYS A 321 13.85 -18.12 -3.57
N ILE A 322 14.90 -17.32 -3.68
CA ILE A 322 15.14 -16.42 -4.82
C ILE A 322 16.03 -17.14 -5.82
N ASP A 323 15.56 -17.35 -7.05
CA ASP A 323 16.41 -17.85 -8.13
C ASP A 323 17.32 -16.74 -8.66
N LEU A 324 16.71 -15.59 -8.94
CA LEU A 324 17.40 -14.44 -9.53
C LEU A 324 16.75 -13.13 -9.09
N LEU A 325 17.58 -12.21 -8.63
CA LEU A 325 17.23 -10.80 -8.49
C LEU A 325 17.91 -10.03 -9.62
N THR A 326 17.14 -9.30 -10.39
CA THR A 326 17.62 -8.41 -11.44
C THR A 326 17.25 -6.97 -11.10
N LEU A 327 18.20 -6.06 -11.18
CA LEU A 327 17.97 -4.62 -11.05
C LEU A 327 18.64 -3.94 -12.25
N GLN A 328 17.82 -3.22 -13.04
CA GLN A 328 18.30 -2.63 -14.29
C GLN A 328 17.72 -1.24 -14.51
N GLY A 329 18.47 -0.39 -15.19
CA GLY A 329 18.03 0.96 -15.52
C GLY A 329 19.08 2.04 -15.27
N ASP A 330 18.60 3.21 -14.88
CA ASP A 330 19.39 4.39 -14.48
C ASP A 330 18.60 5.23 -13.46
N ASN A 331 18.99 6.49 -13.23
CA ASN A 331 18.26 7.38 -12.32
C ASN A 331 16.94 7.95 -12.89
N LYS A 332 16.53 7.57 -14.11
CA LYS A 332 15.27 7.98 -14.74
C LYS A 332 14.24 6.87 -14.73
N LEU A 333 14.69 5.63 -14.90
CA LEU A 333 13.87 4.44 -14.90
C LEU A 333 14.65 3.29 -14.28
N CYS A 334 14.06 2.65 -13.29
CA CYS A 334 14.62 1.48 -12.62
C CYS A 334 13.57 0.36 -12.63
N VAL A 335 14.00 -0.84 -13.01
CA VAL A 335 13.18 -2.06 -12.98
C VAL A 335 13.85 -3.08 -12.08
N LEU A 336 13.14 -3.49 -11.04
CA LEU A 336 13.49 -4.63 -10.19
C LEU A 336 12.69 -5.84 -10.63
N THR A 337 13.35 -6.96 -10.83
CA THR A 337 12.70 -8.25 -11.02
C THR A 337 13.19 -9.22 -9.96
N LEU A 338 12.26 -9.90 -9.30
CA LEU A 338 12.55 -10.96 -8.34
C LEU A 338 11.91 -12.25 -8.86
N ASP A 339 12.73 -13.16 -9.31
CA ASP A 339 12.33 -14.51 -9.70
C ASP A 339 12.43 -15.45 -8.49
N LEU A 340 11.31 -16.04 -8.10
CA LEU A 340 11.22 -16.99 -6.99
C LEU A 340 11.28 -18.43 -7.50
N SER A 341 11.80 -19.34 -6.69
CA SER A 341 11.99 -20.74 -7.07
C SER A 341 10.68 -21.49 -7.31
N ASN A 342 9.61 -21.16 -6.60
CA ASN A 342 8.30 -21.76 -6.84
C ASN A 342 7.55 -21.01 -7.96
N LYS A 343 7.64 -21.50 -9.18
CA LYS A 343 6.97 -20.92 -10.37
C LYS A 343 5.48 -21.28 -10.47
N GLN A 344 4.96 -22.16 -9.61
CA GLN A 344 3.55 -22.53 -9.62
C GLN A 344 2.68 -21.68 -8.69
N GLN A 345 3.31 -20.92 -7.80
CA GLN A 345 2.64 -20.08 -6.81
C GLN A 345 2.89 -18.60 -7.11
N ASN A 346 1.86 -17.77 -6.94
CA ASN A 346 2.01 -16.33 -7.15
C ASN A 346 3.05 -15.74 -6.19
N ALA A 347 3.84 -14.78 -6.66
CA ALA A 347 4.89 -14.15 -5.86
C ALA A 347 4.32 -13.45 -4.61
N LEU A 348 3.14 -12.83 -4.69
CA LEU A 348 2.50 -12.20 -3.53
C LEU A 348 2.18 -13.22 -2.44
N GLN A 349 1.64 -14.38 -2.80
CA GLN A 349 1.34 -15.47 -1.87
C GLN A 349 2.62 -15.97 -1.16
N GLN A 350 3.71 -16.14 -1.90
CA GLN A 350 4.99 -16.56 -1.33
C GLN A 350 5.56 -15.50 -0.36
N LEU A 351 5.44 -14.21 -0.69
CA LEU A 351 5.90 -13.11 0.16
C LEU A 351 5.04 -12.96 1.43
N ILE A 352 3.72 -13.14 1.33
CA ILE A 352 2.81 -13.12 2.48
C ILE A 352 3.15 -14.26 3.45
N ALA A 353 3.31 -15.50 2.94
CA ALA A 353 3.69 -16.64 3.76
C ALA A 353 5.02 -16.39 4.51
N PHE A 354 5.96 -15.70 3.86
CA PHE A 354 7.20 -15.29 4.48
C PHE A 354 6.98 -14.26 5.62
N VAL A 355 6.21 -13.19 5.35
CA VAL A 355 5.90 -12.15 6.37
C VAL A 355 5.17 -12.74 7.57
N GLN A 356 4.25 -13.68 7.35
CA GLN A 356 3.55 -14.39 8.43
C GLN A 356 4.51 -15.17 9.33
N THR A 357 5.53 -15.81 8.74
CA THR A 357 6.57 -16.50 9.50
C THR A 357 7.38 -15.55 10.39
N PHE A 358 7.67 -14.33 9.90
CA PHE A 358 8.34 -13.28 10.70
C PHE A 358 7.47 -12.71 11.82
N ALA A 359 6.17 -12.63 11.61
CA ALA A 359 5.25 -12.05 12.59
C ALA A 359 4.99 -12.99 13.81
N GLN A 360 5.38 -14.25 13.72
CA GLN A 360 5.25 -15.25 14.79
C GLN A 360 6.47 -15.28 15.74
N LEU A 361 7.50 -14.50 15.47
CA LEU A 361 8.68 -14.28 16.34
C LEU A 361 8.46 -13.10 17.30
#